data_48a7aaa71e53fabfa37212403bd17d3f
#
_entry.id   48a7aaa71e53fabfa37212403bd17d3f
#
_cell.length_a   1.000
_cell.length_b   1.000
_cell.length_c   1.000
_cell.angle_alpha   90.00
_cell.angle_beta   90.00
_cell.angle_gamma   90.00
#
_symmetry.space_group_name_H-M   'P 1'
#
loop_
_entity.id
_entity.type
_entity.pdbx_description
1 polymer ?
#
loop_
_entity_poly.entity_id
_entity_poly.type
_entity_poly.pdbx_seq_one_letter_code
_entity_poly.pdbx_strand_id
1 'polypeptide(L)'
;MLASIRWYDTFKVFKNGTLTGDQVGNYGNHAIVIYGYTTEGFLCQNSWGTTWGNAGRFILPYHVKVREARGFVDWNGTDELKEPSTDGIWNLLYKGLNAIVNFIRKLIEK
;
A
#
# COMPACT_ATOMS: atom_id res chain seq x y z
N MET A 1 1.84 3.67 -6.32
CA MET A 1 0.89 2.56 -6.56
C MET A 1 -0.41 2.86 -5.83
N LEU A 2 -1.51 2.82 -6.51
CA LEU A 2 -2.84 2.93 -5.89
C LEU A 2 -3.26 1.55 -5.39
N ALA A 3 -3.69 1.48 -4.14
CA ALA A 3 -4.12 0.23 -3.54
C ALA A 3 -5.45 0.41 -2.81
N SER A 4 -6.19 -0.67 -2.68
CA SER A 4 -7.38 -0.72 -1.84
C SER A 4 -7.23 -1.73 -0.72
N ILE A 5 -7.69 -1.33 0.44
CA ILE A 5 -7.73 -2.16 1.63
C ILE A 5 -9.11 -2.04 2.29
N ARG A 6 -9.40 -2.95 3.18
CA ARG A 6 -10.51 -2.76 4.11
C ARG A 6 -9.99 -1.97 5.30
N TRP A 7 -10.63 -0.85 5.58
CA TRP A 7 -10.32 -0.06 6.76
C TRP A 7 -11.31 -0.43 7.86
N TYR A 8 -10.82 -1.11 8.87
CA TYR A 8 -11.65 -1.55 9.99
C TYR A 8 -11.78 -0.45 11.04
N ASP A 9 -12.92 -0.42 11.75
CA ASP A 9 -13.15 0.56 12.81
C ASP A 9 -12.14 0.46 13.96
N THR A 10 -11.51 -0.70 14.10
CA THR A 10 -10.44 -0.94 15.07
C THR A 10 -9.10 -0.36 14.67
N PHE A 11 -8.94 0.04 13.40
CA PHE A 11 -7.67 0.55 12.91
C PHE A 11 -7.36 1.93 13.48
N LYS A 12 -6.13 2.09 13.96
CA LYS A 12 -5.59 3.36 14.46
C LYS A 12 -4.17 3.56 13.96
N VAL A 13 -3.85 4.81 13.64
CA VAL A 13 -2.50 5.22 13.29
C VAL A 13 -2.08 6.31 14.25
N PHE A 14 -1.08 6.01 15.06
CA PHE A 14 -0.50 6.98 15.98
C PHE A 14 0.57 7.83 15.28
N LYS A 15 1.10 8.84 15.98
CA LYS A 15 2.11 9.73 15.41
C LYS A 15 3.41 9.02 14.99
N ASN A 16 3.68 7.82 15.52
CA ASN A 16 4.78 6.98 15.02
C ASN A 16 4.54 6.41 13.63
N GLY A 17 3.30 6.52 13.14
CA GLY A 17 2.94 6.19 11.77
C GLY A 17 2.59 4.73 11.50
N THR A 18 2.72 3.82 12.43
CA THR A 18 2.38 2.41 12.20
C THR A 18 0.91 2.14 12.49
N LEU A 19 0.21 1.55 11.51
CA LEU A 19 -1.19 1.15 11.67
C LEU A 19 -1.29 -0.01 12.65
N THR A 20 -2.24 0.10 13.59
CA THR A 20 -2.56 -0.92 14.58
C THR A 20 -4.03 -1.27 14.50
N GLY A 21 -4.41 -2.38 15.08
CA GLY A 21 -5.79 -2.88 15.16
C GLY A 21 -5.97 -4.18 14.40
N ASP A 22 -7.08 -4.85 14.71
CA ASP A 22 -7.40 -6.16 14.15
C ASP A 22 -8.32 -6.03 12.94
N GLN A 23 -8.18 -6.95 11.98
CA GLN A 23 -9.03 -7.00 10.79
C GLN A 23 -10.35 -7.72 11.10
N VAL A 24 -11.09 -7.20 12.08
CA VAL A 24 -12.35 -7.77 12.55
C VAL A 24 -13.40 -6.69 12.74
N GLY A 25 -14.66 -7.05 12.56
CA GLY A 25 -15.78 -6.15 12.75
C GLY A 25 -16.13 -5.34 11.50
N ASN A 26 -16.65 -4.14 11.73
CA ASN A 26 -17.10 -3.26 10.66
C ASN A 26 -15.91 -2.67 9.91
N TYR A 27 -16.06 -2.57 8.60
CA TYR A 27 -15.05 -1.97 7.75
C TYR A 27 -15.69 -1.21 6.58
N GLY A 28 -14.92 -0.29 6.01
CA GLY A 28 -15.20 0.33 4.72
C GLY A 28 -14.08 0.04 3.74
N ASN A 29 -14.38 0.01 2.46
CA ASN A 29 -13.35 -0.05 1.43
C ASN A 29 -12.63 1.29 1.36
N HIS A 30 -11.31 1.27 1.29
CA HIS A 30 -10.49 2.47 1.38
C HIS A 30 -9.34 2.42 0.39
N ALA A 31 -9.15 3.51 -0.34
CA ALA A 31 -8.05 3.67 -1.27
C ALA A 31 -6.89 4.40 -0.61
N ILE A 32 -5.70 3.90 -0.84
CA ILE A 32 -4.44 4.46 -0.34
C ILE A 32 -3.40 4.48 -1.44
N VAL A 33 -2.36 5.26 -1.27
CA VAL A 33 -1.20 5.25 -2.16
C VAL A 33 -0.03 4.59 -1.44
N ILE A 34 0.51 3.54 -2.04
CA ILE A 34 1.75 2.92 -1.60
C ILE A 34 2.90 3.55 -2.39
N TYR A 35 3.86 4.14 -1.70
CA TYR A 35 5.00 4.80 -2.34
C TYR A 35 6.36 4.18 -2.01
N GLY A 36 6.38 3.17 -1.15
CA GLY A 36 7.60 2.49 -0.76
C GLY A 36 7.34 1.34 0.19
N TYR A 37 8.39 0.80 0.76
CA TYR A 37 8.29 -0.30 1.72
C TYR A 37 9.48 -0.30 2.67
N THR A 38 9.28 -0.91 3.81
CA THR A 38 10.30 -1.17 4.83
C THR A 38 10.21 -2.62 5.29
N THR A 39 11.06 -3.02 6.21
CA THR A 39 10.93 -4.34 6.85
C THR A 39 9.66 -4.50 7.68
N GLU A 40 9.03 -3.38 8.07
CA GLU A 40 7.82 -3.38 8.90
C GLU A 40 6.53 -3.40 8.10
N GLY A 41 6.54 -2.82 6.91
CA GLY A 41 5.35 -2.72 6.09
C GLY A 41 5.51 -1.79 4.90
N PHE A 42 4.40 -1.55 4.22
CA PHE A 42 4.35 -0.60 3.11
C PHE A 42 4.28 0.83 3.62
N LEU A 43 5.01 1.71 2.97
CA LEU A 43 4.91 3.15 3.18
C LEU A 43 3.71 3.68 2.39
N CYS A 44 2.74 4.24 3.10
CA CYS A 44 1.47 4.64 2.51
C CYS A 44 1.15 6.11 2.76
N GLN A 45 0.47 6.70 1.80
CA GLN A 45 -0.13 8.04 1.91
C GLN A 45 -1.65 7.88 1.99
N ASN A 46 -2.25 8.49 3.01
CA ASN A 46 -3.70 8.59 3.16
C ASN A 46 -4.22 9.91 2.60
N SER A 47 -5.54 10.01 2.42
CA SER A 47 -6.24 11.18 1.88
C SER A 47 -6.94 12.02 2.96
N TRP A 48 -6.58 11.86 4.23
CA TRP A 48 -7.26 12.51 5.36
C TRP A 48 -6.54 13.74 5.91
N GLY A 49 -5.61 14.29 5.14
CA GLY A 49 -4.88 15.49 5.51
C GLY A 49 -3.62 15.22 6.33
N THR A 50 -2.83 16.28 6.50
CA THR A 50 -1.51 16.19 7.15
C THR A 50 -1.56 16.15 8.67
N THR A 51 -2.70 16.41 9.28
CA THR A 51 -2.88 16.32 10.74
C THR A 51 -3.19 14.90 11.20
N TRP A 52 -3.55 14.02 10.25
CA TRP A 52 -3.81 12.62 10.53
C TRP A 52 -2.51 11.79 10.42
N GLY A 53 -2.34 10.83 11.33
CA GLY A 53 -1.20 9.93 11.30
C GLY A 53 0.14 10.67 11.42
N ASN A 54 1.13 10.20 10.69
CA ASN A 54 2.43 10.86 10.57
C ASN A 54 2.43 11.77 9.34
N ALA A 55 2.00 13.01 9.50
CA ALA A 55 1.88 13.99 8.42
C ALA A 55 1.08 13.44 7.21
N GLY A 56 -0.01 12.74 7.47
CA GLY A 56 -0.86 12.13 6.46
C GLY A 56 -0.40 10.76 5.96
N ARG A 57 0.69 10.25 6.48
CA ARG A 57 1.33 9.00 6.06
C ARG A 57 1.26 7.95 7.15
N PHE A 58 1.40 6.70 6.75
CA PHE A 58 1.41 5.58 7.69
C PHE A 58 2.15 4.38 7.11
N ILE A 59 2.54 3.47 7.99
CA ILE A 59 3.10 2.17 7.63
C ILE A 59 2.00 1.15 7.73
N LEU A 60 1.73 0.46 6.62
CA LEU A 60 0.76 -0.62 6.54
C LEU A 60 1.48 -1.94 6.80
N PRO A 61 1.28 -2.57 7.97
CA PRO A 61 1.93 -3.84 8.25
C PRO A 61 1.56 -4.89 7.21
N TYR A 62 2.49 -5.79 6.91
CA TYR A 62 2.31 -6.78 5.84
C TYR A 62 1.20 -7.79 6.11
N HIS A 63 0.77 -7.96 7.36
CA HIS A 63 -0.35 -8.84 7.66
C HIS A 63 -1.71 -8.26 7.28
N VAL A 64 -1.79 -6.96 7.02
CA VAL A 64 -3.04 -6.33 6.54
C VAL A 64 -3.21 -6.62 5.07
N LYS A 65 -4.36 -7.18 4.70
CA LYS A 65 -4.60 -7.62 3.34
C LYS A 65 -4.82 -6.45 2.38
N VAL A 66 -3.96 -6.35 1.37
CA VAL A 66 -4.18 -5.48 0.21
C VAL A 66 -5.11 -6.20 -0.76
N ARG A 67 -6.25 -5.58 -1.07
CA ARG A 67 -7.30 -6.18 -1.90
C ARG A 67 -6.99 -6.04 -3.38
N GLU A 68 -6.58 -4.85 -3.77
CA GLU A 68 -6.16 -4.52 -5.12
C GLU A 68 -4.98 -3.57 -5.06
N ALA A 69 -4.11 -3.67 -6.04
CA ALA A 69 -3.00 -2.74 -6.20
C ALA A 69 -2.77 -2.50 -7.69
N ARG A 70 -2.61 -1.23 -8.07
CA ARG A 70 -2.34 -0.80 -9.43
C ARG A 70 -1.17 0.16 -9.44
N GLY A 71 -0.15 -0.18 -10.23
CA GLY A 71 0.95 0.73 -10.47
C GLY A 71 0.55 1.79 -11.49
N PHE A 72 1.08 2.99 -11.28
CA PHE A 72 1.02 4.04 -12.30
C PHE A 72 2.35 4.08 -13.02
N VAL A 73 2.30 4.01 -14.33
CA VAL A 73 3.39 4.40 -15.22
C VAL A 73 3.06 5.78 -15.76
N ASP A 74 4.06 6.47 -16.27
CA ASP A 74 3.86 7.76 -16.89
C ASP A 74 2.66 7.73 -17.84
N TRP A 75 1.67 8.54 -17.48
CA TRP A 75 0.46 8.63 -18.27
C TRP A 75 0.76 9.36 -19.57
N ASN A 76 0.83 8.60 -20.64
CA ASN A 76 1.06 9.14 -21.99
C ASN A 76 -0.22 9.19 -22.86
N GLY A 77 -1.39 9.07 -22.23
CA GLY A 77 -2.68 9.05 -22.91
C GLY A 77 -3.10 7.69 -23.42
N THR A 78 -2.36 6.64 -23.15
CA THR A 78 -2.78 5.26 -23.42
C THR A 78 -3.29 4.64 -22.13
N ASP A 79 -4.42 3.96 -22.20
CA ASP A 79 -5.11 3.39 -21.03
C ASP A 79 -4.48 2.08 -20.53
N GLU A 80 -3.37 1.66 -21.10
CA GLU A 80 -2.70 0.45 -20.71
C GLU A 80 -1.67 0.69 -19.61
N LEU A 81 -1.81 -0.02 -18.51
CA LEU A 81 -0.78 -0.15 -17.51
C LEU A 81 0.35 -0.99 -18.11
N LYS A 82 1.38 -0.33 -18.61
CA LYS A 82 2.58 -1.00 -19.08
C LYS A 82 3.52 -1.24 -17.91
N GLU A 83 4.25 -2.35 -17.97
CA GLU A 83 5.39 -2.54 -17.07
C GLU A 83 6.32 -1.33 -17.21
N PRO A 84 6.88 -0.82 -16.09
CA PRO A 84 7.88 0.23 -16.16
C PRO A 84 9.01 -0.19 -17.09
N SER A 85 9.55 0.77 -17.85
CA SER A 85 10.67 0.50 -18.72
C SER A 85 11.80 -0.19 -17.94
N THR A 86 12.53 -1.09 -18.62
CA THR A 86 13.63 -1.85 -18.03
C THR A 86 14.80 -0.98 -17.58
N ASP A 87 14.69 0.33 -17.70
CA ASP A 87 15.75 1.28 -17.40
C ASP A 87 15.71 1.73 -15.94
N GLY A 88 16.65 1.21 -15.15
CA GLY A 88 17.07 1.81 -13.92
C GLY A 88 16.21 1.50 -12.69
N ILE A 89 16.20 2.46 -11.80
CA ILE A 89 15.71 2.36 -10.42
C ILE A 89 14.22 2.01 -10.31
N TRP A 90 13.41 2.45 -11.29
CA TRP A 90 11.98 2.17 -11.35
C TRP A 90 11.66 0.69 -11.55
N ASN A 91 12.45 0.01 -12.37
CA ASN A 91 12.28 -1.42 -12.60
C ASN A 91 12.62 -2.23 -11.33
N LEU A 92 13.65 -1.82 -10.60
CA LEU A 92 14.01 -2.45 -9.33
C LEU A 92 12.92 -2.25 -8.27
N LEU A 93 12.35 -1.04 -8.18
CA LEU A 93 11.25 -0.74 -7.28
C LEU A 93 10.00 -1.54 -7.62
N TYR A 94 9.67 -1.64 -8.90
CA TYR A 94 8.52 -2.42 -9.38
C TYR A 94 8.69 -3.90 -9.06
N LYS A 95 9.86 -4.48 -9.35
CA LYS A 95 10.16 -5.89 -9.06
C LYS A 95 10.16 -6.17 -7.57
N GLY A 96 10.71 -5.25 -6.78
CA GLY A 96 10.72 -5.36 -5.33
C GLY A 96 9.31 -5.33 -4.75
N LEU A 97 8.48 -4.40 -5.18
CA LEU A 97 7.08 -4.30 -4.76
C LEU A 97 6.28 -5.55 -5.15
N ASN A 98 6.45 -6.04 -6.36
CA ASN A 98 5.78 -7.27 -6.81
C ASN A 98 6.23 -8.50 -6.03
N ALA A 99 7.52 -8.63 -5.75
CA ALA A 99 8.05 -9.72 -4.96
C ALA A 99 7.45 -9.72 -3.54
N ILE A 100 7.34 -8.53 -2.92
CA ILE A 100 6.75 -8.36 -1.60
C ILE A 100 5.26 -8.67 -1.62
N VAL A 101 4.52 -8.15 -2.60
CA VAL A 101 3.09 -8.44 -2.77
C VAL A 101 2.86 -9.94 -2.96
N ASN A 102 3.65 -10.60 -3.79
CA ASN A 102 3.55 -12.04 -4.01
C ASN A 102 3.89 -12.85 -2.76
N PHE A 103 4.90 -12.43 -2.01
CA PHE A 103 5.27 -13.05 -0.74
C PHE A 103 4.12 -12.96 0.27
N ILE A 104 3.49 -11.79 0.38
CA ILE A 104 2.35 -11.56 1.28
C ILE A 104 1.16 -12.39 0.84
N ARG A 105 0.87 -12.46 -0.45
CA ARG A 105 -0.23 -13.30 -0.97
C ARG A 105 -0.04 -14.76 -0.58
N LYS A 106 1.17 -15.28 -0.71
CA LYS A 106 1.47 -16.67 -0.30
C LYS A 106 1.26 -16.90 1.20
N LEU A 107 1.57 -15.91 2.04
CA LEU A 107 1.35 -16.00 3.48
C LEU A 107 -0.14 -15.97 3.84
N ILE A 108 -0.95 -15.26 3.07
CA ILE A 108 -2.39 -15.08 3.32
C ILE A 108 -3.20 -16.26 2.77
N GLU A 109 -2.75 -16.90 1.71
CA GLU A 109 -3.44 -18.04 1.06
C GLU A 109 -3.22 -19.38 1.76
N LYS A 110 -2.46 -19.39 2.82
CA LYS A 110 -2.22 -20.61 3.61
C LYS A 110 -3.36 -20.88 4.60
#